data_40604bf2cb08ed32c10c8b13e20c5878
#
_entry.id   40604bf2cb08ed32c10c8b13e20c5878
#
_cell.length_a   1.000
_cell.length_b   1.000
_cell.length_c   1.000
_cell.angle_alpha   90.00
_cell.angle_beta   90.00
_cell.angle_gamma   90.00
#
_symmetry.space_group_name_H-M   'P 1'
#
loop_
_entity.id
_entity.type
_entity.pdbx_description
1 polymer ?
#
loop_
_entity_poly.entity_id
_entity_poly.type
_entity_poly.pdbx_seq_one_letter_code
_entity_poly.pdbx_strand_id
1 'polypeptide(L)'
;FALTEGHAQELKTQALALQVGKRLRVMVSDNNAGIDDCLIGGPIGGVISSQFCEVYDLVNQWTAYGWNVFTLSNGNDYGEVVAALKAMDEVDPQDRRPIVAIGKTIKGYWPASANGKITGYPGDQLVSYASHPYALKMNSEYFLALASTFEKHYGVEFDGIRKGPVTDNRERLIQFKTNIDVVMSLLDRNGLGDRLADRLVEIGDTVRDDVKLRISAASDPFLDDRLRVAALPEEPQKVSIRNKISGAEKQVGIALFKKPGEVAGARRAISEIIKWMNYVTDGRFFTVAADLSESINVEHGSLWGHYSPTDNPLGTRLKAPIQEAGNVSTAIGLVSQSASVDPKKFAGVWALSGTYGAFTPLMYTPARVWSQQNQDSKFRVGVLHILTAHSGPETAADARTHFGIFAPQVWKLFPRGQVINLSFWDYNDVAPGYFAAAEIAARDPHVGIITLEVARPDFPVADRSHFADTDLRAAAKGLYVIRDFTPDKPRHGYVIAQGSSSTVNLVKVLPKLEAAGVNVKVIASISEDLFDRQPQAYRDSVLPPEARYDLMVVSTGTRRMWPLRNLGPLTDEYSLTSDFDNSWRSGGLEAEVIKEAHLDPDTIFAGVERFANERERRIGDQRKMIG
;
A
#
# COMPACT_ATOMS: atom_id res chain seq x y z
N PHE A 1 4.92 -20.84 12.18
CA PHE A 1 4.57 -20.41 10.81
C PHE A 1 4.87 -18.94 10.61
N ALA A 2 4.19 -18.02 11.29
CA ALA A 2 4.38 -16.59 11.10
C ALA A 2 5.83 -16.11 11.31
N LEU A 3 6.58 -16.75 12.18
CA LEU A 3 7.97 -16.37 12.50
C LEU A 3 8.97 -16.70 11.38
N THR A 4 8.59 -17.50 10.39
CA THR A 4 9.44 -17.85 9.24
C THR A 4 9.26 -16.92 8.06
N GLU A 5 8.22 -16.10 8.09
CA GLU A 5 7.99 -15.09 7.07
C GLU A 5 9.07 -14.00 7.12
N GLY A 6 9.58 -13.60 5.96
CA GLY A 6 10.58 -12.54 5.85
C GLY A 6 10.13 -11.22 6.51
N HIS A 7 8.85 -10.91 6.43
CA HIS A 7 8.24 -9.73 7.04
C HIS A 7 8.41 -9.70 8.57
N ALA A 8 8.39 -10.85 9.25
CA ALA A 8 8.62 -10.93 10.68
C ALA A 8 10.07 -10.55 11.05
N GLN A 9 11.03 -10.83 10.17
CA GLN A 9 12.42 -10.42 10.37
C GLN A 9 12.59 -8.91 10.18
N GLU A 10 11.93 -8.34 9.17
CA GLU A 10 11.95 -6.91 8.90
C GLU A 10 11.34 -6.10 10.05
N LEU A 11 10.24 -6.56 10.65
CA LEU A 11 9.62 -5.91 11.80
C LEU A 11 10.54 -5.84 13.03
N LYS A 12 11.40 -6.83 13.23
CA LYS A 12 12.37 -6.80 14.34
C LYS A 12 13.36 -5.64 14.19
N THR A 13 13.88 -5.41 13.00
CA THR A 13 14.79 -4.29 12.72
C THR A 13 14.08 -2.95 12.73
N GLN A 14 12.87 -2.89 12.20
CA GLN A 14 12.07 -1.65 12.18
C GLN A 14 11.75 -1.14 13.59
N ALA A 15 11.39 -2.03 14.49
CA ALA A 15 11.11 -1.68 15.89
C ALA A 15 12.33 -1.05 16.59
N LEU A 16 13.53 -1.56 16.30
CA LEU A 16 14.78 -0.97 16.80
C LEU A 16 15.07 0.39 16.15
N ALA A 17 14.93 0.50 14.83
CA ALA A 17 15.17 1.75 14.11
C ALA A 17 14.27 2.89 14.60
N LEU A 18 13.04 2.58 15.00
CA LEU A 18 12.07 3.52 15.57
C LEU A 18 12.27 3.75 17.07
N GLN A 19 13.13 2.99 17.72
CA GLN A 19 13.42 3.12 19.17
C GLN A 19 12.16 3.07 20.03
N VAL A 20 11.25 2.15 19.70
CA VAL A 20 9.92 2.09 20.35
C VAL A 20 9.96 1.68 21.82
N GLY A 21 11.03 1.00 22.25
CA GLY A 21 11.21 0.57 23.65
C GLY A 21 10.07 -0.34 24.11
N LYS A 22 9.75 -0.28 25.39
CA LYS A 22 8.67 -1.07 25.99
C LYS A 22 7.25 -0.75 25.52
N ARG A 23 7.07 0.26 24.63
CA ARG A 23 5.78 0.52 23.98
C ARG A 23 5.39 -0.60 23.02
N LEU A 24 6.36 -1.34 22.47
CA LEU A 24 6.10 -2.55 21.69
C LEU A 24 6.44 -3.79 22.52
N ARG A 25 5.41 -4.58 22.80
CA ARG A 25 5.51 -5.85 23.52
C ARG A 25 4.96 -6.94 22.61
N VAL A 26 5.78 -7.92 22.30
CA VAL A 26 5.43 -9.04 21.43
C VAL A 26 5.32 -10.30 22.30
N MET A 27 4.21 -11.03 22.15
CA MET A 27 4.06 -12.36 22.73
C MET A 27 4.19 -13.39 21.61
N VAL A 28 5.16 -14.28 21.74
CA VAL A 28 5.39 -15.38 20.80
C VAL A 28 4.85 -16.67 21.38
N SER A 29 3.90 -17.26 20.70
CA SER A 29 3.41 -18.62 20.98
C SER A 29 4.31 -19.60 20.23
N ASP A 30 5.29 -20.14 20.91
CA ASP A 30 6.20 -21.15 20.36
C ASP A 30 5.60 -22.54 20.57
N ASN A 31 4.74 -22.93 19.62
CA ASN A 31 3.99 -24.17 19.68
C ASN A 31 4.65 -25.32 18.89
N ASN A 32 5.85 -25.10 18.36
CA ASN A 32 6.63 -26.09 17.60
C ASN A 32 5.81 -26.78 16.49
N ALA A 33 4.92 -26.06 15.83
CA ALA A 33 4.07 -26.63 14.79
C ALA A 33 3.90 -25.69 13.58
N GLY A 34 3.88 -26.27 12.40
CA GLY A 34 3.47 -25.63 11.15
C GLY A 34 1.98 -25.73 10.90
N ILE A 35 1.57 -25.57 9.64
CA ILE A 35 0.18 -25.77 9.20
C ILE A 35 -0.12 -27.27 9.08
N ASP A 36 0.67 -27.96 8.29
CA ASP A 36 0.39 -29.34 7.86
C ASP A 36 1.19 -30.37 8.64
N ASP A 37 2.22 -29.95 9.37
CA ASP A 37 3.11 -30.89 10.02
C ASP A 37 3.57 -30.42 11.41
N CYS A 38 3.94 -31.40 12.22
CA CYS A 38 4.71 -31.19 13.42
C CYS A 38 6.11 -30.78 13.02
N LEU A 39 6.42 -29.53 13.24
CA LEU A 39 7.80 -29.10 13.14
C LEU A 39 8.57 -29.66 14.32
N ILE A 40 9.13 -30.79 14.11
CA ILE A 40 10.16 -31.25 15.03
C ILE A 40 11.31 -30.27 14.95
N GLY A 41 11.06 -29.07 15.23
CA GLY A 41 12.09 -28.17 15.39
C GLY A 41 12.49 -27.33 14.28
N GLY A 42 11.75 -27.01 13.52
CA GLY A 42 12.14 -25.94 12.63
C GLY A 42 10.94 -25.34 11.90
N PRO A 43 11.11 -24.15 11.43
CA PRO A 43 10.10 -23.45 10.66
C PRO A 43 9.98 -24.01 9.24
N ILE A 44 10.66 -25.06 8.90
CA ILE A 44 10.64 -25.64 7.56
C ILE A 44 9.72 -26.85 7.60
N GLY A 45 8.55 -26.75 6.98
CA GLY A 45 7.60 -27.85 6.88
C GLY A 45 8.24 -29.10 6.28
N GLY A 46 7.78 -30.28 6.71
CA GLY A 46 8.29 -31.56 6.28
C GLY A 46 9.15 -32.27 7.32
N VAL A 47 9.58 -33.47 7.00
CA VAL A 47 10.37 -34.32 7.89
C VAL A 47 11.78 -33.73 8.06
N ILE A 48 11.92 -32.94 9.10
CA ILE A 48 13.21 -32.43 9.52
C ILE A 48 13.70 -33.29 10.66
N SER A 49 14.95 -33.74 10.56
CA SER A 49 15.55 -34.50 11.63
C SER A 49 15.58 -33.72 12.94
N SER A 50 15.46 -34.39 14.06
CA SER A 50 15.55 -33.81 15.40
C SER A 50 16.76 -32.90 15.58
N GLN A 51 17.85 -33.11 14.88
CA GLN A 51 19.03 -32.26 14.88
C GLN A 51 18.80 -30.87 14.32
N PHE A 52 17.89 -30.70 13.39
CA PHE A 52 17.55 -29.38 12.84
C PHE A 52 16.72 -28.55 13.82
N CYS A 53 16.02 -29.21 14.72
CA CYS A 53 15.18 -28.61 15.74
C CYS A 53 15.96 -27.92 16.83
N GLU A 54 17.04 -28.53 17.21
CA GLU A 54 17.91 -28.02 18.26
C GLU A 54 18.69 -26.78 17.84
N VAL A 55 18.74 -26.52 16.52
CA VAL A 55 19.47 -25.37 15.94
C VAL A 55 18.60 -24.11 15.83
N TYR A 56 17.26 -24.24 15.81
CA TYR A 56 16.38 -23.09 15.71
C TYR A 56 16.02 -22.53 17.08
N ASP A 57 16.86 -21.65 17.56
CA ASP A 57 16.72 -21.02 18.87
C ASP A 57 16.12 -19.61 18.72
N LEU A 58 14.82 -19.50 19.03
CA LEU A 58 14.10 -18.23 19.01
C LEU A 58 14.69 -17.22 20.00
N VAL A 59 15.12 -17.67 21.17
CA VAL A 59 15.66 -16.79 22.20
C VAL A 59 16.94 -16.12 21.70
N ASN A 60 17.87 -16.92 21.18
CA ASN A 60 19.10 -16.39 20.60
C ASN A 60 18.83 -15.52 19.38
N GLN A 61 17.87 -15.90 18.52
CA GLN A 61 17.50 -15.09 17.36
C GLN A 61 17.01 -13.69 17.77
N TRP A 62 16.03 -13.59 18.66
CA TRP A 62 15.52 -12.29 19.10
C TRP A 62 16.55 -11.48 19.88
N THR A 63 17.39 -12.14 20.67
CA THR A 63 18.51 -11.50 21.37
C THR A 63 19.53 -10.92 20.38
N ALA A 64 19.87 -11.66 19.32
CA ALA A 64 20.78 -11.19 18.27
C ALA A 64 20.23 -9.97 17.50
N TYR A 65 18.90 -9.85 17.38
CA TYR A 65 18.24 -8.64 16.89
C TYR A 65 18.21 -7.49 17.90
N GLY A 66 18.78 -7.66 19.09
CA GLY A 66 18.86 -6.59 20.11
C GLY A 66 17.59 -6.35 20.91
N TRP A 67 16.67 -7.30 20.99
CA TRP A 67 15.45 -7.18 21.77
C TRP A 67 15.66 -7.59 23.24
N ASN A 68 14.84 -7.06 24.12
CA ASN A 68 14.70 -7.60 25.48
C ASN A 68 13.84 -8.86 25.42
N VAL A 69 14.41 -10.00 25.80
CA VAL A 69 13.77 -11.32 25.65
C VAL A 69 13.39 -11.88 27.03
N PHE A 70 12.13 -12.22 27.18
CA PHE A 70 11.58 -12.98 28.31
C PHE A 70 11.17 -14.37 27.83
N THR A 71 11.29 -15.37 28.69
CA THR A 71 10.88 -16.74 28.38
C THR A 71 9.85 -17.25 29.37
N LEU A 72 8.85 -17.97 28.87
CA LEU A 72 7.85 -18.67 29.68
C LEU A 72 7.99 -20.17 29.44
N SER A 73 8.08 -20.93 30.51
CA SER A 73 8.16 -22.41 30.44
C SER A 73 6.84 -23.01 29.97
N ASN A 74 5.73 -22.38 30.30
CA ASN A 74 4.37 -22.77 29.89
C ASN A 74 3.57 -21.53 29.50
N GLY A 75 3.55 -21.21 28.21
CA GLY A 75 2.77 -20.09 27.66
C GLY A 75 1.25 -20.34 27.65
N ASN A 76 0.79 -21.53 28.04
CA ASN A 76 -0.61 -21.83 28.29
C ASN A 76 -1.01 -21.63 29.77
N ASP A 77 -0.08 -21.34 30.65
CA ASP A 77 -0.35 -21.01 32.03
C ASP A 77 -0.63 -19.53 32.22
N TYR A 78 -1.80 -19.21 32.74
CA TYR A 78 -2.24 -17.82 32.94
C TYR A 78 -1.33 -17.07 33.93
N GLY A 79 -0.85 -17.73 34.98
CA GLY A 79 0.03 -17.13 35.97
C GLY A 79 1.38 -16.72 35.37
N GLU A 80 1.98 -17.60 34.56
CA GLU A 80 3.24 -17.28 33.86
C GLU A 80 3.07 -16.11 32.85
N VAL A 81 1.96 -16.10 32.10
CA VAL A 81 1.67 -15.00 31.17
C VAL A 81 1.51 -13.67 31.90
N VAL A 82 0.77 -13.64 33.00
CA VAL A 82 0.61 -12.42 33.83
C VAL A 82 1.93 -11.98 34.44
N ALA A 83 2.75 -12.91 34.94
CA ALA A 83 4.07 -12.61 35.49
C ALA A 83 4.99 -11.99 34.41
N ALA A 84 4.99 -12.54 33.17
CA ALA A 84 5.75 -11.98 32.07
C ALA A 84 5.28 -10.56 31.69
N LEU A 85 3.97 -10.32 31.63
CA LEU A 85 3.43 -8.98 31.35
C LEU A 85 3.84 -7.96 32.41
N LYS A 86 3.85 -8.34 33.69
CA LYS A 86 4.33 -7.48 34.76
C LYS A 86 5.83 -7.19 34.63
N ALA A 87 6.65 -8.21 34.39
CA ALA A 87 8.09 -8.03 34.21
C ALA A 87 8.40 -7.13 32.98
N MET A 88 7.65 -7.23 31.89
CA MET A 88 7.76 -6.31 30.77
C MET A 88 7.43 -4.87 31.13
N ASP A 89 6.52 -4.66 32.06
CA ASP A 89 6.13 -3.32 32.54
C ASP A 89 7.20 -2.68 33.40
N GLU A 90 8.00 -3.48 34.10
CA GLU A 90 9.11 -3.06 34.94
C GLU A 90 10.39 -2.69 34.17
N VAL A 91 10.46 -2.98 32.86
CA VAL A 91 11.61 -2.57 32.03
C VAL A 91 11.77 -1.06 32.06
N ASP A 92 13.02 -0.61 32.18
CA ASP A 92 13.37 0.81 32.25
C ASP A 92 12.74 1.58 31.04
N PRO A 93 11.95 2.63 31.28
CA PRO A 93 11.39 3.48 30.23
C PRO A 93 12.45 4.13 29.32
N GLN A 94 13.69 4.24 29.76
CA GLN A 94 14.80 4.76 28.97
C GLN A 94 15.43 3.70 28.06
N ASP A 95 15.17 2.41 28.30
CA ASP A 95 15.59 1.34 27.38
C ASP A 95 14.77 1.42 26.09
N ARG A 96 15.44 1.68 24.98
CA ARG A 96 14.83 1.83 23.65
C ARG A 96 14.67 0.51 22.91
N ARG A 97 15.12 -0.60 23.49
CA ARG A 97 14.95 -1.93 22.92
C ARG A 97 13.51 -2.39 23.10
N PRO A 98 12.86 -2.88 22.04
CA PRO A 98 11.53 -3.49 22.15
C PRO A 98 11.59 -4.79 22.97
N ILE A 99 10.42 -5.29 23.35
CA ILE A 99 10.31 -6.43 24.26
C ILE A 99 9.58 -7.58 23.56
N VAL A 100 10.10 -8.79 23.75
CA VAL A 100 9.43 -10.03 23.35
C VAL A 100 9.38 -11.01 24.51
N ALA A 101 8.24 -11.67 24.70
CA ALA A 101 8.12 -12.84 25.56
C ALA A 101 7.82 -14.07 24.68
N ILE A 102 8.62 -15.12 24.85
CA ILE A 102 8.54 -16.36 24.10
C ILE A 102 8.05 -17.45 25.05
N GLY A 103 6.82 -17.90 24.86
CA GLY A 103 6.19 -18.94 25.66
C GLY A 103 6.05 -20.25 24.90
N LYS A 104 6.48 -21.34 25.54
CA LYS A 104 6.20 -22.69 25.02
C LYS A 104 4.70 -22.96 25.13
N THR A 105 4.06 -23.30 24.04
CA THR A 105 2.62 -23.52 23.97
C THR A 105 2.28 -24.83 23.27
N ILE A 106 1.01 -25.18 23.31
CA ILE A 106 0.46 -26.33 22.58
C ILE A 106 -0.48 -25.79 21.51
N LYS A 107 -0.24 -26.11 20.23
CA LYS A 107 -1.16 -25.75 19.15
C LYS A 107 -2.53 -26.43 19.38
N GLY A 108 -3.60 -25.65 19.29
CA GLY A 108 -4.96 -26.15 19.54
C GLY A 108 -5.29 -26.36 21.04
N TYR A 109 -4.52 -25.78 21.97
CA TYR A 109 -4.78 -25.85 23.38
C TYR A 109 -6.19 -25.36 23.76
N TRP A 110 -6.88 -26.15 24.57
CA TRP A 110 -8.22 -25.84 25.05
C TRP A 110 -8.21 -25.71 26.58
N PRO A 111 -8.38 -24.50 27.16
CA PRO A 111 -8.18 -24.26 28.59
C PRO A 111 -9.22 -24.95 29.48
N ALA A 112 -10.40 -25.26 28.95
CA ALA A 112 -11.46 -25.96 29.70
C ALA A 112 -11.28 -27.47 29.73
N SER A 113 -10.19 -28.01 29.16
CA SER A 113 -9.89 -29.44 29.11
C SER A 113 -8.70 -29.82 29.99
N ALA A 114 -8.64 -31.04 30.46
CA ALA A 114 -7.49 -31.55 31.23
C ALA A 114 -6.26 -31.61 30.32
N ASN A 115 -5.16 -30.98 30.76
CA ASN A 115 -3.89 -30.93 30.02
C ASN A 115 -4.02 -30.45 28.54
N GLY A 116 -4.99 -29.58 28.26
CA GLY A 116 -5.22 -29.09 26.91
C GLY A 116 -5.85 -30.09 25.96
N LYS A 117 -6.22 -31.28 26.42
CA LYS A 117 -6.81 -32.35 25.61
C LYS A 117 -8.29 -32.56 25.96
N ILE A 118 -9.10 -32.88 24.96
CA ILE A 118 -10.50 -33.17 25.17
C ILE A 118 -10.64 -34.66 25.44
N THR A 119 -11.07 -34.97 26.67
CA THR A 119 -11.26 -36.36 27.12
C THR A 119 -12.31 -37.08 26.28
N GLY A 120 -12.00 -38.29 25.84
CA GLY A 120 -12.91 -39.15 25.10
C GLY A 120 -12.84 -39.05 23.59
N TYR A 121 -11.97 -38.20 23.06
CA TYR A 121 -11.72 -38.14 21.60
C TYR A 121 -10.49 -38.95 21.20
N PRO A 122 -10.54 -39.68 20.08
CA PRO A 122 -9.41 -40.44 19.59
C PRO A 122 -8.31 -39.48 19.09
N GLY A 123 -7.11 -39.67 19.61
CA GLY A 123 -5.93 -38.93 19.19
C GLY A 123 -5.94 -37.45 19.60
N ASP A 124 -4.93 -36.74 19.12
CA ASP A 124 -4.71 -35.32 19.40
C ASP A 124 -5.26 -34.41 18.30
N GLN A 125 -6.39 -34.78 17.68
CA GLN A 125 -6.95 -34.10 16.49
C GLN A 125 -7.30 -32.63 16.73
N LEU A 126 -7.53 -32.22 17.97
CA LEU A 126 -7.81 -30.82 18.35
C LEU A 126 -6.60 -30.14 18.99
N VAL A 127 -5.51 -30.87 19.17
CA VAL A 127 -4.31 -30.40 19.86
C VAL A 127 -3.09 -30.70 18.99
N SER A 128 -2.03 -29.89 19.14
CA SER A 128 -0.79 -30.05 18.36
C SER A 128 -0.96 -29.76 16.85
N TYR A 129 -0.05 -30.24 16.02
CA TYR A 129 -0.07 -29.98 14.57
C TYR A 129 -1.34 -30.49 13.88
N ALA A 130 -1.91 -31.57 14.35
CA ALA A 130 -3.11 -32.18 13.79
C ALA A 130 -4.37 -31.29 13.91
N SER A 131 -4.34 -30.25 14.73
CA SER A 131 -5.51 -29.36 14.92
C SER A 131 -5.85 -28.55 13.67
N HIS A 132 -4.89 -28.24 12.82
CA HIS A 132 -5.10 -27.32 11.69
C HIS A 132 -5.95 -27.90 10.55
N PRO A 133 -5.73 -29.15 10.06
CA PRO A 133 -6.50 -29.68 8.94
C PRO A 133 -7.96 -30.00 9.30
N TYR A 134 -8.34 -29.97 10.57
CA TYR A 134 -9.68 -30.28 10.99
C TYR A 134 -10.52 -29.02 11.18
N ALA A 135 -11.27 -28.67 10.13
CA ALA A 135 -12.34 -27.68 10.25
C ALA A 135 -13.46 -28.25 11.12
N LEU A 136 -13.68 -27.66 12.29
CA LEU A 136 -14.81 -28.01 13.14
C LEU A 136 -16.10 -27.60 12.46
N LYS A 137 -16.85 -28.59 11.98
CA LYS A 137 -18.20 -28.37 11.44
C LYS A 137 -19.12 -28.05 12.60
N MET A 138 -19.94 -27.03 12.41
CA MET A 138 -20.90 -26.57 13.39
C MET A 138 -21.81 -27.73 13.82
N ASN A 139 -21.94 -27.94 15.14
CA ASN A 139 -22.70 -29.02 15.76
C ASN A 139 -22.20 -30.43 15.40
N SER A 140 -20.99 -30.60 14.91
CA SER A 140 -20.34 -31.92 14.79
C SER A 140 -19.93 -32.44 16.17
N GLU A 141 -19.60 -33.72 16.24
CA GLU A 141 -19.15 -34.33 17.50
C GLU A 141 -17.98 -33.63 18.14
N TYR A 142 -16.99 -33.20 17.34
CA TYR A 142 -15.84 -32.41 17.82
C TYR A 142 -16.26 -31.04 18.35
N PHE A 143 -17.16 -30.35 17.66
CA PHE A 143 -17.70 -29.07 18.11
C PHE A 143 -18.46 -29.26 19.45
N LEU A 144 -19.26 -30.29 19.57
CA LEU A 144 -20.00 -30.58 20.80
C LEU A 144 -19.10 -30.92 21.97
N ALA A 145 -17.97 -31.61 21.72
CA ALA A 145 -17.01 -31.92 22.77
C ALA A 145 -16.37 -30.63 23.33
N LEU A 146 -15.96 -29.69 22.44
CA LEU A 146 -15.44 -28.38 22.86
C LEU A 146 -16.52 -27.57 23.59
N ALA A 147 -17.71 -27.45 23.02
CA ALA A 147 -18.82 -26.70 23.59
C ALA A 147 -19.20 -27.21 24.97
N SER A 148 -19.33 -28.55 25.14
CA SER A 148 -19.71 -29.16 26.42
C SER A 148 -18.68 -28.94 27.51
N THR A 149 -17.37 -28.91 27.20
CA THR A 149 -16.33 -28.56 28.19
C THR A 149 -16.42 -27.09 28.60
N PHE A 150 -16.70 -26.19 27.67
CA PHE A 150 -16.90 -24.77 27.94
C PHE A 150 -18.16 -24.53 28.78
N GLU A 151 -19.30 -25.12 28.38
CA GLU A 151 -20.59 -25.05 29.11
C GLU A 151 -20.42 -25.47 30.57
N LYS A 152 -19.79 -26.62 30.78
CA LYS A 152 -19.51 -27.15 32.12
C LYS A 152 -18.60 -26.21 32.93
N HIS A 153 -17.57 -25.70 32.31
CA HIS A 153 -16.58 -24.84 33.00
C HIS A 153 -17.20 -23.50 33.44
N TYR A 154 -17.95 -22.87 32.56
CA TYR A 154 -18.53 -21.55 32.80
C TYR A 154 -20.00 -21.58 33.29
N GLY A 155 -20.63 -22.74 33.38
CA GLY A 155 -22.02 -22.86 33.81
C GLY A 155 -23.00 -22.16 32.87
N VAL A 156 -22.82 -22.33 31.57
CA VAL A 156 -23.68 -21.79 30.50
C VAL A 156 -24.16 -22.92 29.62
N GLU A 157 -25.17 -22.66 28.79
CA GLU A 157 -25.67 -23.60 27.79
C GLU A 157 -25.80 -22.88 26.45
N PHE A 158 -25.27 -23.50 25.38
CA PHE A 158 -25.39 -22.97 24.03
C PHE A 158 -26.67 -23.45 23.37
N ASP A 159 -27.42 -22.55 22.74
CA ASP A 159 -28.66 -22.85 22.04
C ASP A 159 -28.42 -23.62 20.75
N GLY A 160 -29.20 -24.64 20.53
CA GLY A 160 -29.33 -25.36 19.26
C GLY A 160 -28.16 -26.24 18.85
N ILE A 161 -27.03 -26.25 19.59
CA ILE A 161 -25.80 -26.95 19.18
C ILE A 161 -25.96 -28.49 19.08
N ARG A 162 -26.94 -29.08 19.78
CA ARG A 162 -27.18 -30.53 19.82
C ARG A 162 -28.13 -31.01 18.71
N LYS A 163 -28.54 -30.13 17.80
CA LYS A 163 -29.44 -30.48 16.69
C LYS A 163 -28.73 -31.15 15.50
N GLY A 164 -27.41 -31.36 15.59
CA GLY A 164 -26.58 -31.84 14.50
C GLY A 164 -26.04 -30.72 13.60
N PRO A 165 -25.27 -31.06 12.56
CA PRO A 165 -24.65 -30.08 11.67
C PRO A 165 -25.69 -29.17 11.00
N VAL A 166 -25.49 -27.85 11.07
CA VAL A 166 -26.33 -26.83 10.45
C VAL A 166 -25.77 -26.46 9.07
N THR A 167 -26.60 -26.67 8.05
CA THR A 167 -26.24 -26.38 6.65
C THR A 167 -26.88 -25.11 6.10
N ASP A 168 -28.04 -24.70 6.61
CA ASP A 168 -28.71 -23.47 6.23
C ASP A 168 -27.97 -22.24 6.80
N ASN A 169 -27.65 -21.30 5.92
CA ASN A 169 -26.84 -20.12 6.30
C ASN A 169 -27.60 -19.16 7.23
N ARG A 170 -28.91 -19.03 7.08
CA ARG A 170 -29.73 -18.14 7.93
C ARG A 170 -29.85 -18.72 9.34
N GLU A 171 -30.11 -20.02 9.43
CA GLU A 171 -30.16 -20.71 10.71
C GLU A 171 -28.81 -20.65 11.43
N ARG A 172 -27.73 -20.88 10.69
CA ARG A 172 -26.34 -20.75 11.19
C ARG A 172 -26.03 -19.36 11.77
N LEU A 173 -26.47 -18.30 11.06
CA LEU A 173 -26.26 -16.92 11.52
C LEU A 173 -27.05 -16.61 12.79
N ILE A 174 -28.33 -17.11 12.87
CA ILE A 174 -29.16 -16.93 14.06
C ILE A 174 -28.53 -17.65 15.25
N GLN A 175 -28.15 -18.91 15.08
CA GLN A 175 -27.52 -19.70 16.13
C GLN A 175 -26.21 -19.05 16.62
N PHE A 176 -25.37 -18.59 15.68
CA PHE A 176 -24.13 -17.89 16.00
C PHE A 176 -24.39 -16.63 16.83
N LYS A 177 -25.35 -15.80 16.42
CA LYS A 177 -25.69 -14.57 17.14
C LYS A 177 -26.22 -14.86 18.55
N THR A 178 -27.14 -15.80 18.68
CA THR A 178 -27.69 -16.21 19.98
C THR A 178 -26.59 -16.71 20.91
N ASN A 179 -25.67 -17.52 20.40
CA ASN A 179 -24.59 -18.08 21.22
C ASN A 179 -23.48 -17.08 21.53
N ILE A 180 -23.27 -16.03 20.71
CA ILE A 180 -22.45 -14.89 21.10
C ILE A 180 -23.04 -14.22 22.35
N ASP A 181 -24.36 -14.02 22.40
CA ASP A 181 -24.99 -13.37 23.54
C ASP A 181 -24.80 -14.20 24.83
N VAL A 182 -24.78 -15.56 24.73
CA VAL A 182 -24.41 -16.43 25.83
C VAL A 182 -22.98 -16.15 26.33
N VAL A 183 -22.02 -16.04 25.42
CA VAL A 183 -20.61 -15.73 25.80
C VAL A 183 -20.50 -14.32 26.37
N MET A 184 -21.16 -13.34 25.76
CA MET A 184 -21.14 -11.95 26.24
C MET A 184 -21.74 -11.82 27.64
N SER A 185 -22.75 -12.62 27.98
CA SER A 185 -23.34 -12.64 29.33
C SER A 185 -22.31 -12.98 30.43
N LEU A 186 -21.22 -13.67 30.08
CA LEU A 186 -20.14 -13.97 31.02
C LEU A 186 -19.34 -12.71 31.39
N LEU A 187 -19.24 -11.73 30.48
CA LEU A 187 -18.61 -10.44 30.76
C LEU A 187 -19.44 -9.58 31.68
N ASP A 188 -20.77 -9.71 31.61
CA ASP A 188 -21.68 -8.98 32.49
C ASP A 188 -21.75 -9.59 33.90
N ARG A 189 -21.39 -10.87 34.04
CA ARG A 189 -21.34 -11.51 35.35
C ARG A 189 -20.35 -10.79 36.26
N ASN A 190 -20.81 -10.40 37.43
CA ASN A 190 -20.02 -9.69 38.42
C ASN A 190 -19.50 -8.31 37.98
N GLY A 191 -20.12 -7.69 36.99
CA GLY A 191 -19.73 -6.36 36.49
C GLY A 191 -18.30 -6.33 35.90
N LEU A 192 -17.86 -7.41 35.26
CA LEU A 192 -16.50 -7.48 34.68
C LEU A 192 -16.32 -6.48 33.55
N GLY A 193 -17.36 -6.34 32.68
CA GLY A 193 -17.35 -5.39 31.57
C GLY A 193 -17.21 -3.95 32.06
N ASP A 194 -17.99 -3.55 33.06
CA ASP A 194 -17.93 -2.20 33.63
C ASP A 194 -16.56 -1.91 34.27
N ARG A 195 -16.05 -2.85 35.09
CA ARG A 195 -14.72 -2.69 35.69
C ARG A 195 -13.60 -2.56 34.65
N LEU A 196 -13.71 -3.29 33.54
CA LEU A 196 -12.73 -3.17 32.45
C LEU A 196 -12.84 -1.78 31.77
N ALA A 197 -14.06 -1.32 31.52
CA ALA A 197 -14.30 0.01 30.94
C ALA A 197 -13.78 1.12 31.85
N ASP A 198 -14.10 1.08 33.14
CA ASP A 198 -13.61 2.04 34.14
C ASP A 198 -12.08 2.06 34.19
N ARG A 199 -11.44 0.89 34.17
CA ARG A 199 -9.98 0.79 34.17
C ARG A 199 -9.35 1.35 32.90
N LEU A 200 -9.96 1.15 31.73
CA LEU A 200 -9.50 1.73 30.47
C LEU A 200 -9.61 3.27 30.47
N VAL A 201 -10.68 3.82 31.03
CA VAL A 201 -10.85 5.26 31.18
C VAL A 201 -9.79 5.82 32.12
N GLU A 202 -9.57 5.20 33.28
CA GLU A 202 -8.51 5.60 34.23
C GLU A 202 -7.11 5.61 33.59
N ILE A 203 -6.76 4.56 32.83
CA ILE A 203 -5.49 4.51 32.08
C ILE A 203 -5.46 5.64 31.04
N GLY A 204 -6.53 5.85 30.31
CA GLY A 204 -6.63 6.92 29.31
C GLY A 204 -6.40 8.30 29.92
N ASP A 205 -6.92 8.55 31.09
CA ASP A 205 -6.72 9.81 31.82
C ASP A 205 -5.27 9.99 32.30
N THR A 206 -4.62 8.92 32.77
CA THR A 206 -3.22 8.99 33.23
C THR A 206 -2.22 9.25 32.11
N VAL A 207 -2.48 8.74 30.89
CA VAL A 207 -1.56 8.90 29.75
C VAL A 207 -1.87 10.12 28.87
N ARG A 208 -3.01 10.76 29.08
CA ARG A 208 -3.49 11.86 28.21
C ARG A 208 -2.48 12.99 28.04
N ASP A 209 -1.78 13.36 29.12
CA ASP A 209 -0.84 14.48 29.10
C ASP A 209 0.53 14.11 28.53
N ASP A 210 0.84 12.83 28.43
CA ASP A 210 2.06 12.30 27.84
C ASP A 210 1.99 12.27 26.30
N VAL A 211 0.78 12.28 25.72
CA VAL A 211 0.59 12.25 24.27
C VAL A 211 0.94 13.61 23.66
N LYS A 212 2.03 13.68 22.91
CA LYS A 212 2.51 14.92 22.27
C LYS A 212 1.75 15.25 20.98
N LEU A 213 1.42 14.24 20.17
CA LEU A 213 0.60 14.41 18.99
C LEU A 213 -0.87 14.27 19.38
N ARG A 214 -1.57 15.40 19.49
CA ARG A 214 -3.00 15.41 19.79
C ARG A 214 -3.80 15.51 18.50
N ILE A 215 -4.58 14.48 18.23
CA ILE A 215 -5.47 14.41 17.07
C ILE A 215 -6.86 14.84 17.52
N SER A 216 -7.33 15.99 16.97
CA SER A 216 -8.71 16.41 17.20
C SER A 216 -9.68 15.47 16.49
N ALA A 217 -10.64 14.93 17.22
CA ALA A 217 -11.72 14.14 16.64
C ALA A 217 -12.79 15.01 15.92
N ALA A 218 -12.67 16.34 15.96
CA ALA A 218 -13.71 17.26 15.49
C ALA A 218 -13.75 17.39 13.95
N SER A 219 -12.63 17.22 13.25
CA SER A 219 -12.57 17.38 11.80
C SER A 219 -11.51 16.50 11.16
N ASP A 220 -11.81 16.02 9.96
CA ASP A 220 -10.84 15.34 9.09
C ASP A 220 -10.02 16.41 8.34
N PRO A 221 -8.71 16.55 8.59
CA PRO A 221 -7.89 17.57 7.97
C PRO A 221 -7.65 17.33 6.48
N PHE A 222 -7.90 16.11 5.98
CA PHE A 222 -7.77 15.78 4.57
C PHE A 222 -8.98 16.21 3.72
N LEU A 223 -10.03 16.73 4.36
CA LEU A 223 -11.17 17.37 3.71
C LEU A 223 -11.00 18.89 3.55
N ASP A 224 -9.87 19.47 3.95
CA ASP A 224 -9.59 20.90 3.81
C ASP A 224 -9.65 21.33 2.34
N ASP A 225 -10.34 22.47 2.09
CA ASP A 225 -10.55 22.97 0.74
C ASP A 225 -9.25 23.34 0.01
N ARG A 226 -8.18 23.66 0.74
CA ARG A 226 -6.85 23.93 0.16
C ARG A 226 -6.22 22.70 -0.51
N LEU A 227 -6.71 21.50 -0.21
CA LEU A 227 -6.28 20.23 -0.84
C LEU A 227 -7.07 19.89 -2.09
N ARG A 228 -8.08 20.68 -2.46
CA ARG A 228 -8.83 20.48 -3.70
C ARG A 228 -8.03 20.95 -4.91
N VAL A 229 -8.13 20.22 -6.00
CA VAL A 229 -7.42 20.53 -7.27
C VAL A 229 -7.63 21.99 -7.69
N ALA A 230 -8.86 22.49 -7.59
CA ALA A 230 -9.20 23.87 -7.97
C ALA A 230 -8.54 24.95 -7.09
N ALA A 231 -8.15 24.59 -5.86
CA ALA A 231 -7.56 25.53 -4.89
C ALA A 231 -6.02 25.46 -4.84
N LEU A 232 -5.39 24.59 -5.62
CA LEU A 232 -3.92 24.46 -5.65
C LEU A 232 -3.28 25.74 -6.16
N PRO A 233 -2.31 26.34 -5.42
CA PRO A 233 -1.62 27.53 -5.85
C PRO A 233 -0.72 27.25 -7.06
N GLU A 234 -0.85 28.04 -8.11
CA GLU A 234 -0.01 27.97 -9.31
C GLU A 234 1.37 28.60 -9.08
N GLU A 235 1.42 29.69 -8.32
CA GLU A 235 2.66 30.34 -7.96
C GLU A 235 3.30 29.72 -6.71
N PRO A 236 4.63 29.69 -6.60
CA PRO A 236 5.33 29.21 -5.44
C PRO A 236 4.89 29.95 -4.16
N GLN A 237 4.59 29.20 -3.11
CA GLN A 237 4.17 29.73 -1.83
C GLN A 237 5.35 29.81 -0.85
N LYS A 238 5.42 30.87 -0.07
CA LYS A 238 6.26 30.94 1.13
C LYS A 238 5.38 30.80 2.35
N VAL A 239 5.52 29.69 3.05
CA VAL A 239 4.70 29.39 4.22
C VAL A 239 5.56 29.43 5.49
N SER A 240 4.99 29.99 6.57
CA SER A 240 5.61 29.92 7.89
C SER A 240 5.17 28.65 8.58
N ILE A 241 6.13 27.88 9.07
CA ILE A 241 5.87 26.70 9.92
C ILE A 241 6.52 26.89 11.27
N ARG A 242 5.78 26.54 12.32
CA ARG A 242 6.24 26.61 13.70
C ARG A 242 6.66 25.24 14.19
N ASN A 243 7.88 25.12 14.69
CA ASN A 243 8.31 23.92 15.39
C ASN A 243 7.45 23.74 16.65
N LYS A 244 6.75 22.62 16.73
CA LYS A 244 5.77 22.36 17.82
C LYS A 244 6.43 22.13 19.20
N ILE A 245 7.74 21.88 19.21
CA ILE A 245 8.51 21.61 20.44
C ILE A 245 9.22 22.88 20.90
N SER A 246 10.06 23.46 20.02
CA SER A 246 10.86 24.66 20.35
C SER A 246 10.10 25.98 20.19
N GLY A 247 8.99 25.97 19.47
CA GLY A 247 8.26 27.18 19.11
C GLY A 247 8.92 28.02 18.01
N ALA A 248 10.11 27.65 17.53
CA ALA A 248 10.83 28.38 16.49
C ALA A 248 10.06 28.36 15.16
N GLU A 249 10.04 29.50 14.47
CA GLU A 249 9.44 29.62 13.15
C GLU A 249 10.49 29.57 12.05
N LYS A 250 10.15 28.93 10.95
CA LYS A 250 10.94 28.93 9.72
C LYS A 250 10.06 29.15 8.49
N GLN A 251 10.61 29.83 7.49
CA GLN A 251 9.97 29.99 6.20
C GLN A 251 10.35 28.82 5.29
N VAL A 252 9.36 28.23 4.62
CA VAL A 252 9.56 27.14 3.66
C VAL A 252 8.91 27.51 2.33
N GLY A 253 9.64 27.29 1.24
CA GLY A 253 9.09 27.40 -0.11
C GLY A 253 8.39 26.10 -0.51
N ILE A 254 7.23 26.23 -1.15
CA ILE A 254 6.47 25.12 -1.74
C ILE A 254 6.10 25.52 -3.16
N ALA A 255 6.50 24.72 -4.14
CA ALA A 255 6.23 24.97 -5.56
C ALA A 255 5.55 23.75 -6.19
N LEU A 256 4.22 23.75 -6.23
CA LEU A 256 3.44 22.65 -6.82
C LEU A 256 3.53 22.63 -8.34
N PHE A 257 3.81 23.79 -8.96
CA PHE A 257 3.98 23.95 -10.38
C PHE A 257 5.30 24.69 -10.70
N LYS A 258 5.81 24.46 -11.89
CA LYS A 258 7.00 25.11 -12.44
C LYS A 258 6.71 25.72 -13.79
N LYS A 259 7.56 26.69 -14.19
CA LYS A 259 7.43 27.35 -15.49
C LYS A 259 7.89 26.41 -16.62
N PRO A 260 7.28 26.51 -17.79
CA PRO A 260 7.74 25.78 -18.98
C PRO A 260 9.23 25.97 -19.22
N GLY A 261 9.94 24.88 -19.55
CA GLY A 261 11.38 24.88 -19.81
C GLY A 261 12.28 24.79 -18.56
N GLU A 262 11.76 24.98 -17.35
CA GLU A 262 12.53 24.65 -16.14
C GLU A 262 12.84 23.15 -16.10
N VAL A 263 14.06 22.77 -15.76
CA VAL A 263 14.47 21.36 -15.72
C VAL A 263 14.13 20.76 -14.35
N ALA A 264 13.19 19.85 -14.32
CA ALA A 264 12.79 19.14 -13.11
C ALA A 264 12.10 17.80 -13.45
N GLY A 265 12.42 16.74 -12.71
CA GLY A 265 11.71 15.45 -12.84
C GLY A 265 10.44 15.41 -12.00
N ALA A 266 9.49 14.60 -12.43
CA ALA A 266 8.24 14.38 -11.70
C ALA A 266 8.49 13.93 -10.24
N ARG A 267 9.56 13.16 -9.97
CA ARG A 267 9.92 12.74 -8.59
C ARG A 267 10.20 13.93 -7.65
N ARG A 268 10.68 15.08 -8.17
CA ARG A 268 10.94 16.27 -7.34
C ARG A 268 9.63 16.90 -6.82
N ALA A 269 8.55 16.78 -7.59
CA ALA A 269 7.24 17.24 -7.17
C ALA A 269 6.66 16.43 -6.00
N ILE A 270 7.16 15.20 -5.77
CA ILE A 270 6.75 14.38 -4.60
C ILE A 270 7.07 15.11 -3.28
N SER A 271 8.25 15.72 -3.14
CA SER A 271 8.55 16.54 -1.96
C SER A 271 7.57 17.70 -1.79
N GLU A 272 7.18 18.33 -2.89
CA GLU A 272 6.30 19.50 -2.83
C GLU A 272 4.87 19.14 -2.43
N ILE A 273 4.32 18.03 -2.96
CA ILE A 273 2.99 17.55 -2.52
C ILE A 273 3.02 17.13 -1.04
N ILE A 274 4.08 16.48 -0.56
CA ILE A 274 4.22 16.10 0.85
C ILE A 274 4.32 17.35 1.74
N LYS A 275 5.08 18.38 1.33
CA LYS A 275 5.15 19.67 2.03
C LYS A 275 3.77 20.31 2.12
N TRP A 276 3.03 20.37 1.00
CA TRP A 276 1.71 20.99 0.96
C TRP A 276 0.72 20.22 1.85
N MET A 277 0.70 18.89 1.74
CA MET A 277 -0.10 18.03 2.63
C MET A 277 0.22 18.28 4.09
N ASN A 278 1.49 18.26 4.46
CA ASN A 278 1.90 18.50 5.85
C ASN A 278 1.58 19.93 6.33
N TYR A 279 1.75 20.94 5.47
CA TYR A 279 1.39 22.30 5.81
C TYR A 279 -0.11 22.45 6.07
N VAL A 280 -0.95 21.94 5.18
CA VAL A 280 -2.40 22.07 5.29
C VAL A 280 -2.97 21.25 6.44
N THR A 281 -2.46 20.04 6.65
CA THR A 281 -2.94 19.08 7.66
C THR A 281 -2.25 19.21 9.01
N ASP A 282 -1.35 20.19 9.18
CA ASP A 282 -0.55 20.38 10.39
C ASP A 282 0.24 19.11 10.82
N GLY A 283 0.91 18.46 9.85
CA GLY A 283 1.79 17.32 10.13
C GLY A 283 1.07 15.99 10.27
N ARG A 284 0.00 15.78 9.52
CA ARG A 284 -0.74 14.50 9.50
C ARG A 284 -0.36 13.58 8.34
N PHE A 285 0.69 13.89 7.58
CA PHE A 285 1.18 13.07 6.49
C PHE A 285 2.59 12.55 6.81
N PHE A 286 2.70 11.23 7.02
CA PHE A 286 3.94 10.56 7.42
C PHE A 286 4.62 9.90 6.22
N THR A 287 5.96 9.80 6.30
CA THR A 287 6.75 9.08 5.29
C THR A 287 7.64 8.02 5.93
N VAL A 288 7.71 6.85 5.30
CA VAL A 288 8.49 5.68 5.70
C VAL A 288 9.19 5.13 4.44
N ALA A 289 10.37 5.64 4.14
CA ALA A 289 11.12 5.26 2.93
C ALA A 289 12.31 4.36 3.27
N ALA A 290 12.58 3.39 2.42
CA ALA A 290 13.57 2.32 2.61
C ALA A 290 15.02 2.82 2.51
N ASP A 291 15.47 3.67 3.43
CA ASP A 291 16.81 4.35 3.44
C ASP A 291 17.14 5.06 2.10
N LEU A 292 16.11 5.48 1.39
CA LEU A 292 16.15 6.08 0.08
C LEU A 292 15.51 7.48 0.04
N SER A 293 15.27 8.08 1.21
CA SER A 293 14.46 9.31 1.34
C SER A 293 14.94 10.45 0.45
N GLU A 294 16.25 10.63 0.31
CA GLU A 294 16.85 11.64 -0.57
C GLU A 294 16.66 11.26 -2.04
N SER A 295 17.00 10.03 -2.41
CA SER A 295 16.95 9.54 -3.79
C SER A 295 15.54 9.56 -4.39
N ILE A 296 14.53 9.20 -3.61
CA ILE A 296 13.13 9.21 -4.03
C ILE A 296 12.41 10.53 -3.74
N ASN A 297 13.15 11.55 -3.29
CA ASN A 297 12.67 12.91 -3.02
C ASN A 297 11.54 13.02 -1.98
N VAL A 298 11.57 12.23 -0.91
CA VAL A 298 10.69 12.40 0.25
C VAL A 298 11.39 13.08 1.43
N GLU A 299 12.73 13.25 1.36
CA GLU A 299 13.57 13.83 2.42
C GLU A 299 13.05 15.18 2.90
N HIS A 300 12.84 16.09 1.96
CA HIS A 300 12.45 17.47 2.25
C HIS A 300 10.94 17.67 2.39
N GLY A 301 10.15 16.65 2.14
CA GLY A 301 8.68 16.71 2.25
C GLY A 301 8.20 16.83 3.70
N SER A 302 8.94 16.27 4.66
CA SER A 302 8.62 16.42 6.06
C SER A 302 9.03 17.80 6.57
N LEU A 303 8.05 18.65 6.85
CA LEU A 303 8.28 19.99 7.38
C LEU A 303 8.82 19.98 8.80
N TRP A 304 8.54 18.93 9.57
CA TRP A 304 8.96 18.75 10.96
C TRP A 304 10.14 17.79 11.14
N GLY A 305 10.71 17.27 10.05
CA GLY A 305 11.92 16.47 10.07
C GLY A 305 11.72 15.02 10.52
N HIS A 306 12.82 14.38 10.88
CA HIS A 306 12.85 13.00 11.35
C HIS A 306 12.17 12.84 12.71
N TYR A 307 11.43 11.76 12.85
CA TYR A 307 10.96 11.30 14.14
C TYR A 307 12.11 10.79 15.00
N SER A 308 12.14 11.25 16.24
CA SER A 308 12.96 10.68 17.33
C SER A 308 12.11 10.72 18.60
N PRO A 309 12.02 9.64 19.35
CA PRO A 309 11.21 9.63 20.58
C PRO A 309 11.72 10.58 21.65
N THR A 310 12.99 10.98 21.62
CA THR A 310 13.62 11.91 22.56
C THR A 310 13.69 13.33 22.01
N ASP A 311 14.22 13.47 20.79
CA ASP A 311 14.64 14.78 20.28
C ASP A 311 13.58 15.44 19.42
N ASN A 312 12.78 14.64 18.69
CA ASN A 312 11.75 15.13 17.79
C ASN A 312 10.54 14.18 17.70
N PRO A 313 9.74 14.05 18.76
CA PRO A 313 8.60 13.13 18.80
C PRO A 313 7.45 13.54 17.86
N LEU A 314 7.51 14.72 17.26
CA LEU A 314 6.52 15.22 16.28
C LEU A 314 7.04 15.22 14.85
N GLY A 315 8.20 14.62 14.61
CA GLY A 315 8.73 14.40 13.25
C GLY A 315 7.80 13.48 12.44
N THR A 316 7.61 13.81 11.17
CA THR A 316 6.71 13.08 10.27
C THR A 316 7.45 12.16 9.30
N ARG A 317 8.78 12.12 9.38
CA ARG A 317 9.62 11.19 8.62
C ARG A 317 10.19 10.13 9.55
N LEU A 318 9.77 8.89 9.36
CA LEU A 318 10.23 7.76 10.16
C LEU A 318 11.54 7.21 9.58
N LYS A 319 12.46 6.81 10.46
CA LYS A 319 13.63 6.04 10.05
C LYS A 319 13.19 4.67 9.56
N ALA A 320 13.73 4.26 8.44
CA ALA A 320 13.36 3.02 7.78
C ALA A 320 14.60 2.38 7.14
N PRO A 321 15.02 1.20 7.59
CA PRO A 321 16.01 0.39 6.90
C PRO A 321 15.53 -0.04 5.51
N ILE A 322 16.41 -0.63 4.70
CA ILE A 322 16.04 -1.23 3.40
C ILE A 322 15.26 -2.51 3.68
N GLN A 323 13.96 -2.38 3.83
CA GLN A 323 13.03 -3.47 4.17
C GLN A 323 11.59 -3.05 3.80
N GLU A 324 11.23 -3.24 2.56
CA GLU A 324 10.01 -2.69 1.95
C GLU A 324 8.74 -3.15 2.66
N ALA A 325 8.66 -4.43 3.03
CA ALA A 325 7.48 -4.98 3.68
C ALA A 325 7.32 -4.47 5.12
N GLY A 326 8.42 -4.34 5.87
CA GLY A 326 8.42 -3.74 7.22
C GLY A 326 8.02 -2.26 7.19
N ASN A 327 8.51 -1.54 6.19
CA ASN A 327 8.23 -0.11 6.01
C ASN A 327 6.76 0.14 5.66
N VAL A 328 6.22 -0.60 4.69
CA VAL A 328 4.79 -0.47 4.34
C VAL A 328 3.90 -0.94 5.48
N SER A 329 4.29 -1.96 6.25
CA SER A 329 3.55 -2.40 7.44
C SER A 329 3.51 -1.31 8.53
N THR A 330 4.61 -0.56 8.69
CA THR A 330 4.65 0.60 9.58
C THR A 330 3.69 1.70 9.10
N ALA A 331 3.70 2.01 7.80
CA ALA A 331 2.75 2.95 7.21
C ALA A 331 1.29 2.49 7.39
N ILE A 332 1.01 1.20 7.20
CA ILE A 332 -0.29 0.58 7.45
C ILE A 332 -0.74 0.78 8.90
N GLY A 333 0.16 0.53 9.87
CA GLY A 333 -0.14 0.75 11.28
C GLY A 333 -0.54 2.20 11.57
N LEU A 334 0.13 3.18 10.95
CA LEU A 334 -0.20 4.59 11.08
C LEU A 334 -1.59 4.92 10.51
N VAL A 335 -1.89 4.50 9.28
CA VAL A 335 -3.16 4.84 8.62
C VAL A 335 -4.35 4.07 9.19
N SER A 336 -4.11 2.99 9.92
CA SER A 336 -5.17 2.18 10.54
C SER A 336 -5.74 2.78 11.82
N GLN A 337 -5.19 3.90 12.30
CA GLN A 337 -5.61 4.54 13.54
C GLN A 337 -6.52 5.72 13.28
N SER A 338 -7.59 5.83 14.08
CA SER A 338 -8.46 6.99 14.12
C SER A 338 -8.83 7.31 15.57
N ALA A 339 -8.72 8.57 15.96
CA ALA A 339 -9.14 9.06 17.27
C ALA A 339 -10.64 9.37 17.34
N SER A 340 -11.38 9.20 16.25
CA SER A 340 -12.82 9.41 16.23
C SER A 340 -13.54 8.23 16.86
N VAL A 341 -14.48 8.50 17.77
CA VAL A 341 -15.41 7.50 18.31
C VAL A 341 -16.54 7.17 17.33
N ASP A 342 -16.78 8.04 16.34
CA ASP A 342 -17.73 7.80 15.25
C ASP A 342 -17.01 6.97 14.16
N PRO A 343 -17.44 5.73 13.91
CA PRO A 343 -16.77 4.87 12.93
C PRO A 343 -16.81 5.41 11.49
N LYS A 344 -17.72 6.34 11.19
CA LYS A 344 -17.86 6.95 9.87
C LYS A 344 -16.94 8.14 9.67
N LYS A 345 -16.33 8.66 10.75
CA LYS A 345 -15.43 9.82 10.71
C LYS A 345 -13.98 9.36 10.83
N PHE A 346 -13.11 10.08 10.19
CA PHE A 346 -11.67 9.86 10.28
C PHE A 346 -10.99 11.00 11.04
N ALA A 347 -10.22 10.64 12.06
CA ALA A 347 -9.37 11.54 12.81
C ALA A 347 -8.01 10.85 13.04
N GLY A 348 -7.22 10.77 12.01
CA GLY A 348 -5.96 10.04 12.01
C GLY A 348 -4.90 10.71 11.14
N VAL A 349 -4.03 9.91 10.59
CA VAL A 349 -2.93 10.33 9.72
C VAL A 349 -2.96 9.53 8.42
N TRP A 350 -2.41 10.11 7.36
CA TRP A 350 -2.07 9.40 6.14
C TRP A 350 -0.59 9.11 6.12
N ALA A 351 -0.18 8.08 5.39
CA ALA A 351 1.22 7.69 5.31
C ALA A 351 1.61 7.25 3.91
N LEU A 352 2.88 7.51 3.58
CA LEU A 352 3.52 7.09 2.34
C LEU A 352 4.68 6.16 2.68
N SER A 353 4.70 4.99 2.04
CA SER A 353 5.88 4.14 1.96
C SER A 353 6.46 4.16 0.56
N GLY A 354 7.77 4.30 0.42
CA GLY A 354 8.42 4.48 -0.87
C GLY A 354 9.68 3.64 -1.04
N THR A 355 9.86 3.14 -2.26
CA THR A 355 11.06 2.46 -2.72
C THR A 355 11.22 2.63 -4.23
N TYR A 356 12.27 2.05 -4.83
CA TYR A 356 12.40 1.96 -6.28
C TYR A 356 11.35 1.03 -6.88
N GLY A 357 10.92 1.34 -8.11
CA GLY A 357 9.88 0.62 -8.81
C GLY A 357 10.08 -0.90 -8.82
N ALA A 358 11.30 -1.38 -9.02
CA ALA A 358 11.63 -2.80 -9.05
C ALA A 358 11.31 -3.56 -7.75
N PHE A 359 11.31 -2.88 -6.61
CA PHE A 359 11.16 -3.50 -5.28
C PHE A 359 9.77 -3.32 -4.67
N THR A 360 8.89 -2.55 -5.31
CA THR A 360 7.51 -2.36 -4.82
C THR A 360 6.69 -3.65 -4.66
N PRO A 361 6.94 -4.75 -5.39
CA PRO A 361 6.25 -6.01 -5.13
C PRO A 361 6.44 -6.56 -3.73
N LEU A 362 7.54 -6.22 -3.05
CA LEU A 362 7.78 -6.60 -1.66
C LEU A 362 6.77 -5.94 -0.68
N MET A 363 6.18 -4.82 -1.07
CA MET A 363 5.13 -4.12 -0.31
C MET A 363 3.72 -4.69 -0.56
N TYR A 364 3.55 -5.47 -1.64
CA TYR A 364 2.23 -5.91 -2.11
C TYR A 364 1.49 -6.76 -1.07
N THR A 365 2.14 -7.76 -0.50
CA THR A 365 1.47 -8.71 0.41
C THR A 365 0.90 -8.03 1.66
N PRO A 366 1.64 -7.21 2.42
CA PRO A 366 1.06 -6.49 3.55
C PRO A 366 -0.07 -5.54 3.14
N ALA A 367 0.09 -4.80 2.05
CA ALA A 367 -0.92 -3.87 1.56
C ALA A 367 -2.21 -4.60 1.12
N ARG A 368 -2.07 -5.75 0.45
CA ARG A 368 -3.20 -6.59 0.05
C ARG A 368 -3.97 -7.13 1.25
N VAL A 369 -3.27 -7.68 2.24
CA VAL A 369 -3.90 -8.19 3.46
C VAL A 369 -4.65 -7.08 4.19
N TRP A 370 -4.04 -5.91 4.33
CA TRP A 370 -4.68 -4.74 4.93
C TRP A 370 -5.94 -4.30 4.15
N SER A 371 -5.86 -4.24 2.82
CA SER A 371 -7.01 -3.91 1.97
C SER A 371 -8.16 -4.89 2.14
N GLN A 372 -7.86 -6.20 2.20
CA GLN A 372 -8.86 -7.24 2.45
C GLN A 372 -9.54 -7.10 3.82
N GLN A 373 -8.77 -6.80 4.86
CA GLN A 373 -9.31 -6.60 6.21
C GLN A 373 -10.21 -5.37 6.31
N ASN A 374 -9.91 -4.32 5.54
CA ASN A 374 -10.69 -3.08 5.58
C ASN A 374 -11.92 -3.09 4.66
N GLN A 375 -11.99 -4.00 3.69
CA GLN A 375 -13.11 -4.04 2.73
C GLN A 375 -14.48 -4.07 3.42
N ASP A 376 -14.61 -4.83 4.49
CA ASP A 376 -15.87 -5.00 5.23
C ASP A 376 -15.85 -4.25 6.58
N SER A 377 -14.82 -3.45 6.84
CA SER A 377 -14.71 -2.67 8.08
C SER A 377 -15.76 -1.55 8.12
N LYS A 378 -16.36 -1.38 9.28
CA LYS A 378 -17.25 -0.23 9.57
C LYS A 378 -16.47 1.01 9.98
N PHE A 379 -15.19 0.85 10.33
CA PHE A 379 -14.32 1.94 10.77
C PHE A 379 -13.61 2.56 9.59
N ARG A 380 -13.64 3.88 9.52
CA ARG A 380 -12.89 4.62 8.53
C ARG A 380 -11.42 4.67 8.91
N VAL A 381 -10.56 4.29 7.99
CA VAL A 381 -9.09 4.35 8.10
C VAL A 381 -8.52 5.44 7.20
N GLY A 382 -7.24 5.77 7.38
CA GLY A 382 -6.53 6.69 6.51
C GLY A 382 -6.18 6.07 5.15
N VAL A 383 -5.45 6.82 4.34
CA VAL A 383 -5.03 6.39 3.00
C VAL A 383 -3.54 6.02 3.02
N LEU A 384 -3.25 4.83 2.53
CA LEU A 384 -1.90 4.35 2.29
C LEU A 384 -1.41 4.84 0.93
N HIS A 385 -0.23 5.46 0.89
CA HIS A 385 0.42 5.86 -0.34
C HIS A 385 1.62 4.97 -0.62
N ILE A 386 1.76 4.55 -1.87
CA ILE A 386 2.89 3.76 -2.34
C ILE A 386 3.64 4.57 -3.39
N LEU A 387 4.87 4.97 -3.07
CA LEU A 387 5.72 5.64 -4.03
C LEU A 387 6.60 4.61 -4.73
N THR A 388 6.33 4.38 -6.01
CA THR A 388 7.14 3.62 -6.95
C THR A 388 8.08 4.58 -7.67
N ALA A 389 9.12 5.01 -6.96
CA ALA A 389 10.11 5.90 -7.53
C ALA A 389 11.02 5.13 -8.50
N HIS A 390 11.62 5.87 -9.43
CA HIS A 390 12.50 5.28 -10.43
C HIS A 390 11.80 4.14 -11.22
N SER A 391 10.53 4.32 -11.55
CA SER A 391 9.82 3.46 -12.50
C SER A 391 10.28 3.75 -13.93
N GLY A 392 10.22 2.76 -14.82
CA GLY A 392 10.64 2.89 -16.19
C GLY A 392 12.04 2.34 -16.49
N PRO A 393 12.42 2.28 -17.78
CA PRO A 393 13.70 1.73 -18.21
C PRO A 393 14.90 2.57 -17.76
N GLU A 394 14.71 3.85 -17.51
CA GLU A 394 15.74 4.79 -17.07
C GLU A 394 16.43 4.38 -15.78
N THR A 395 15.77 3.59 -14.96
CA THR A 395 16.31 3.09 -13.70
C THR A 395 17.38 2.02 -13.92
N ALA A 396 17.41 1.37 -15.07
CA ALA A 396 18.46 0.41 -15.41
C ALA A 396 19.86 1.05 -15.51
N ALA A 397 19.93 2.39 -15.56
CA ALA A 397 21.20 3.12 -15.45
C ALA A 397 21.92 2.87 -14.11
N ASP A 398 21.21 2.58 -13.02
CA ASP A 398 21.83 2.19 -11.75
C ASP A 398 22.36 0.76 -11.80
N ALA A 399 21.51 -0.17 -12.17
CA ALA A 399 21.84 -1.59 -12.41
C ALA A 399 20.66 -2.28 -13.10
N ARG A 400 20.92 -3.35 -13.83
CA ARG A 400 19.87 -4.18 -14.45
C ARG A 400 18.81 -4.65 -13.45
N THR A 401 19.20 -4.95 -12.21
CA THR A 401 18.30 -5.39 -11.14
C THR A 401 17.31 -4.32 -10.69
N HIS A 402 17.54 -3.06 -11.06
CA HIS A 402 16.66 -1.92 -10.75
C HIS A 402 15.64 -1.64 -11.85
N PHE A 403 15.63 -2.43 -12.92
CA PHE A 403 14.70 -2.30 -14.03
C PHE A 403 13.26 -2.58 -13.58
N GLY A 404 12.47 -1.53 -13.39
CA GLY A 404 11.21 -1.56 -12.65
C GLY A 404 9.94 -1.58 -13.48
N ILE A 405 9.99 -1.79 -14.80
CA ILE A 405 8.81 -1.68 -15.68
C ILE A 405 7.70 -2.70 -15.38
N PHE A 406 8.05 -3.86 -14.85
CA PHE A 406 7.08 -4.92 -14.54
C PHE A 406 6.51 -4.82 -13.12
N ALA A 407 7.30 -4.30 -12.21
CA ALA A 407 7.02 -4.35 -10.79
C ALA A 407 5.82 -3.48 -10.34
N PRO A 408 5.65 -2.23 -10.83
CA PRO A 408 4.52 -1.39 -10.43
C PRO A 408 3.15 -1.96 -10.78
N GLN A 409 3.11 -2.94 -11.67
CA GLN A 409 1.86 -3.56 -12.14
C GLN A 409 1.12 -4.35 -11.06
N VAL A 410 1.80 -4.76 -9.98
CA VAL A 410 1.16 -5.47 -8.87
C VAL A 410 0.02 -4.66 -8.23
N TRP A 411 0.08 -3.34 -8.34
CA TRP A 411 -0.96 -2.45 -7.80
C TRP A 411 -2.26 -2.47 -8.62
N LYS A 412 -2.24 -3.04 -9.83
CA LYS A 412 -3.44 -3.32 -10.64
C LYS A 412 -4.12 -4.65 -10.27
N LEU A 413 -3.53 -5.44 -9.36
CA LEU A 413 -4.05 -6.74 -8.90
C LEU A 413 -5.01 -6.62 -7.70
N PHE A 414 -5.57 -5.46 -7.46
CA PHE A 414 -6.60 -5.21 -6.45
C PHE A 414 -7.99 -5.15 -7.10
N PRO A 415 -9.06 -5.37 -6.35
CA PRO A 415 -10.40 -5.08 -6.82
C PRO A 415 -10.51 -3.64 -7.31
N ARG A 416 -11.23 -3.46 -8.41
CA ARG A 416 -11.36 -2.15 -9.05
C ARG A 416 -11.92 -1.11 -8.10
N GLY A 417 -11.28 0.04 -8.01
CA GLY A 417 -11.67 1.16 -7.17
C GLY A 417 -11.02 1.18 -5.78
N GLN A 418 -10.38 0.10 -5.33
CA GLN A 418 -9.64 0.11 -4.06
C GLN A 418 -8.29 0.81 -4.13
N VAL A 419 -7.69 0.85 -5.31
CA VAL A 419 -6.42 1.52 -5.58
C VAL A 419 -6.64 2.56 -6.69
N ILE A 420 -6.05 3.75 -6.54
CA ILE A 420 -5.90 4.72 -7.63
C ILE A 420 -4.43 4.72 -8.05
N ASN A 421 -4.16 4.31 -9.27
CA ASN A 421 -2.82 4.27 -9.84
C ASN A 421 -2.53 5.54 -10.64
N LEU A 422 -1.39 6.19 -10.36
CA LEU A 422 -0.95 7.41 -11.00
C LEU A 422 0.44 7.21 -11.60
N SER A 423 0.61 7.47 -12.89
CA SER A 423 1.89 7.39 -13.61
C SER A 423 2.19 8.73 -14.27
N PHE A 424 3.16 9.47 -13.75
CA PHE A 424 3.43 10.84 -14.15
C PHE A 424 4.57 10.93 -15.16
N TRP A 425 4.45 11.84 -16.13
CA TRP A 425 5.50 12.11 -17.09
C TRP A 425 6.11 13.51 -16.97
N ASP A 426 5.34 14.49 -16.50
CA ASP A 426 5.74 15.89 -16.35
C ASP A 426 5.63 16.33 -14.88
N TYR A 427 6.47 17.25 -14.47
CA TYR A 427 6.44 17.82 -13.11
C TYR A 427 5.06 18.38 -12.77
N ASN A 428 4.45 19.12 -13.71
CA ASN A 428 3.19 19.80 -13.52
C ASN A 428 1.96 18.87 -13.52
N ASP A 429 2.14 17.58 -13.84
CA ASP A 429 1.07 16.59 -13.72
C ASP A 429 0.92 16.05 -12.29
N VAL A 430 2.00 16.11 -11.49
CA VAL A 430 2.04 15.42 -10.19
C VAL A 430 1.03 15.99 -9.22
N ALA A 431 1.03 17.30 -9.00
CA ALA A 431 0.12 17.92 -8.05
C ALA A 431 -1.35 17.73 -8.43
N PRO A 432 -1.83 18.09 -9.63
CA PRO A 432 -3.24 17.93 -9.98
C PRO A 432 -3.70 16.47 -10.00
N GLY A 433 -2.89 15.54 -10.52
CA GLY A 433 -3.23 14.11 -10.51
C GLY A 433 -3.30 13.54 -9.10
N TYR A 434 -2.32 13.86 -8.26
CA TYR A 434 -2.29 13.42 -6.86
C TYR A 434 -3.46 13.96 -6.05
N PHE A 435 -3.71 15.28 -6.09
CA PHE A 435 -4.77 15.89 -5.30
C PHE A 435 -6.17 15.50 -5.77
N ALA A 436 -6.35 15.17 -7.06
CA ALA A 436 -7.59 14.55 -7.53
C ALA A 436 -7.82 13.17 -6.90
N ALA A 437 -6.80 12.33 -6.85
CA ALA A 437 -6.87 11.02 -6.19
C ALA A 437 -7.09 11.16 -4.68
N ALA A 438 -6.38 12.08 -4.04
CA ALA A 438 -6.51 12.37 -2.61
C ALA A 438 -7.91 12.89 -2.25
N GLU A 439 -8.49 13.78 -3.06
CA GLU A 439 -9.84 14.28 -2.88
C GLU A 439 -10.91 13.17 -2.96
N ILE A 440 -10.74 12.22 -3.88
CA ILE A 440 -11.61 11.05 -3.98
C ILE A 440 -11.43 10.16 -2.74
N ALA A 441 -10.20 9.80 -2.39
CA ALA A 441 -9.91 8.91 -1.27
C ALA A 441 -10.37 9.50 0.08
N ALA A 442 -10.29 10.82 0.25
CA ALA A 442 -10.79 11.49 1.44
C ALA A 442 -12.31 11.38 1.62
N ARG A 443 -13.07 11.13 0.55
CA ARG A 443 -14.53 11.02 0.56
C ARG A 443 -15.07 9.62 0.36
N ASP A 444 -14.33 8.78 -0.39
CA ASP A 444 -14.72 7.41 -0.71
C ASP A 444 -13.91 6.41 0.12
N PRO A 445 -14.50 5.80 1.17
CA PRO A 445 -13.80 4.85 2.03
C PRO A 445 -13.40 3.55 1.30
N HIS A 446 -13.93 3.31 0.10
CA HIS A 446 -13.53 2.17 -0.73
C HIS A 446 -12.12 2.33 -1.30
N VAL A 447 -11.65 3.58 -1.47
CA VAL A 447 -10.29 3.88 -1.92
C VAL A 447 -9.35 3.91 -0.72
N GLY A 448 -8.59 2.84 -0.53
CA GLY A 448 -7.62 2.74 0.56
C GLY A 448 -6.18 3.05 0.17
N ILE A 449 -5.84 2.95 -1.11
CA ILE A 449 -4.47 3.05 -1.59
C ILE A 449 -4.37 4.02 -2.76
N ILE A 450 -3.33 4.87 -2.76
CA ILE A 450 -2.91 5.69 -3.90
C ILE A 450 -1.47 5.30 -4.26
N THR A 451 -1.22 4.95 -5.52
CA THR A 451 0.15 4.67 -5.99
C THR A 451 0.67 5.81 -6.85
N LEU A 452 1.95 6.11 -6.72
CA LEU A 452 2.63 7.21 -7.38
C LEU A 452 3.84 6.66 -8.14
N GLU A 453 3.73 6.57 -9.45
CA GLU A 453 4.84 6.16 -10.32
C GLU A 453 5.56 7.39 -10.88
N VAL A 454 6.86 7.51 -10.59
CA VAL A 454 7.70 8.61 -11.07
C VAL A 454 9.04 8.09 -11.56
N ALA A 455 9.51 8.64 -12.67
CA ALA A 455 10.82 8.32 -13.21
C ALA A 455 11.96 9.10 -12.52
N ARG A 456 13.19 8.63 -12.72
CA ARG A 456 14.40 9.22 -12.15
C ARG A 456 14.84 10.51 -12.83
N PRO A 457 14.86 10.61 -14.19
CA PRO A 457 15.43 11.72 -14.88
C PRO A 457 14.71 13.05 -14.66
N ASP A 458 15.48 14.12 -14.76
CA ASP A 458 14.96 15.48 -14.83
C ASP A 458 14.76 15.86 -16.31
N PHE A 459 13.56 16.32 -16.65
CA PHE A 459 13.22 16.81 -18.00
C PHE A 459 12.82 18.28 -17.94
N PRO A 460 12.92 19.02 -19.07
CA PRO A 460 12.26 20.32 -19.17
C PRO A 460 10.76 20.17 -18.98
N VAL A 461 10.18 20.98 -18.11
CA VAL A 461 8.73 21.07 -17.90
C VAL A 461 8.06 21.45 -19.21
N ALA A 462 7.03 20.72 -19.59
CA ALA A 462 6.36 20.87 -20.88
C ALA A 462 5.67 22.24 -21.04
N ASP A 463 5.83 22.85 -22.22
CA ASP A 463 5.04 24.02 -22.62
C ASP A 463 3.68 23.56 -23.15
N ARG A 464 2.65 23.73 -22.32
CA ARG A 464 1.28 23.33 -22.64
C ARG A 464 0.54 24.32 -23.53
N SER A 465 1.12 25.47 -23.85
CA SER A 465 0.48 26.44 -24.74
C SER A 465 0.18 25.89 -26.13
N HIS A 466 0.89 24.82 -26.53
CA HIS A 466 0.72 24.12 -27.78
C HIS A 466 -0.09 22.83 -27.66
N PHE A 467 -0.59 22.49 -26.46
CA PHE A 467 -1.42 21.30 -26.28
C PHE A 467 -2.88 21.60 -26.64
N ALA A 468 -3.61 20.57 -27.02
CA ALA A 468 -5.05 20.68 -27.23
C ALA A 468 -5.79 20.93 -25.90
N ASP A 469 -5.36 20.30 -24.81
CA ASP A 469 -5.77 20.64 -23.44
C ASP A 469 -4.67 21.48 -22.78
N THR A 470 -4.86 22.78 -22.77
CA THR A 470 -3.90 23.75 -22.17
C THR A 470 -4.03 23.89 -20.67
N ASP A 471 -5.03 23.26 -20.06
CA ASP A 471 -5.28 23.35 -18.60
C ASP A 471 -4.10 22.76 -17.82
N LEU A 472 -3.51 23.57 -16.93
CA LEU A 472 -2.43 23.14 -16.05
C LEU A 472 -2.86 22.00 -15.12
N ARG A 473 -4.17 21.87 -14.89
CA ARG A 473 -4.79 20.83 -14.05
C ARG A 473 -5.34 19.63 -14.83
N ALA A 474 -5.03 19.51 -16.12
CA ALA A 474 -5.57 18.45 -16.98
C ALA A 474 -5.31 17.04 -16.45
N ALA A 475 -4.18 16.81 -15.78
CA ALA A 475 -3.81 15.53 -15.17
C ALA A 475 -4.82 15.04 -14.11
N ALA A 476 -5.58 15.94 -13.49
CA ALA A 476 -6.66 15.59 -12.55
C ALA A 476 -7.79 14.78 -13.20
N LYS A 477 -7.92 14.85 -14.52
CA LYS A 477 -8.93 14.11 -15.29
C LYS A 477 -8.48 12.68 -15.64
N GLY A 478 -7.22 12.34 -15.34
CA GLY A 478 -6.63 11.02 -15.58
C GLY A 478 -6.03 10.85 -16.97
N LEU A 479 -6.78 11.04 -18.05
CA LEU A 479 -6.30 11.15 -19.42
C LEU A 479 -6.64 12.54 -19.96
N TYR A 480 -5.72 13.13 -20.75
CA TYR A 480 -5.95 14.41 -21.42
C TYR A 480 -5.26 14.47 -22.78
N VAL A 481 -5.73 15.38 -23.66
CA VAL A 481 -5.27 15.45 -25.04
C VAL A 481 -4.07 16.40 -25.16
N ILE A 482 -2.90 15.87 -25.56
CA ILE A 482 -1.72 16.66 -25.93
C ILE A 482 -1.92 17.27 -27.31
N ARG A 483 -2.34 16.46 -28.29
CA ARG A 483 -2.57 16.91 -29.66
C ARG A 483 -3.85 16.27 -30.19
N ASP A 484 -4.77 17.07 -30.72
CA ASP A 484 -5.96 16.57 -31.40
C ASP A 484 -5.72 16.44 -32.91
N PHE A 485 -6.67 15.83 -33.61
CA PHE A 485 -6.66 15.75 -35.05
C PHE A 485 -6.71 17.15 -35.68
N THR A 486 -5.88 17.37 -36.69
CA THR A 486 -6.03 18.55 -37.57
C THR A 486 -7.32 18.40 -38.37
N PRO A 487 -8.24 19.38 -38.31
CA PRO A 487 -9.45 19.37 -39.14
C PRO A 487 -9.11 19.21 -40.61
N ASP A 488 -10.04 18.62 -41.35
CA ASP A 488 -9.98 18.46 -42.81
C ASP A 488 -8.81 17.63 -43.36
N LYS A 489 -8.01 17.00 -42.45
CA LYS A 489 -6.98 16.03 -42.83
C LYS A 489 -7.41 14.60 -42.48
N PRO A 490 -7.00 13.59 -43.28
CA PRO A 490 -7.22 12.20 -42.93
C PRO A 490 -6.72 11.89 -41.49
N ARG A 491 -7.55 11.20 -40.70
CA ARG A 491 -7.19 10.78 -39.37
C ARG A 491 -6.39 9.47 -39.44
N HIS A 492 -5.28 9.39 -38.72
CA HIS A 492 -4.38 8.23 -38.71
C HIS A 492 -4.44 7.37 -37.43
N GLY A 493 -5.40 7.64 -36.55
CA GLY A 493 -5.62 6.88 -35.33
C GLY A 493 -5.17 7.60 -34.05
N TYR A 494 -5.18 6.87 -32.95
CA TYR A 494 -4.92 7.39 -31.59
C TYR A 494 -3.60 6.86 -31.06
N VAL A 495 -2.87 7.69 -30.33
CA VAL A 495 -1.63 7.31 -29.64
C VAL A 495 -1.78 7.64 -28.16
N ILE A 496 -1.77 6.64 -27.29
CA ILE A 496 -1.71 6.85 -25.84
C ILE A 496 -0.25 6.84 -25.42
N ALA A 497 0.18 7.90 -24.72
CA ALA A 497 1.50 8.02 -24.14
C ALA A 497 1.43 7.86 -22.61
N GLN A 498 2.29 7.03 -22.04
CA GLN A 498 2.41 6.81 -20.61
C GLN A 498 3.86 6.74 -20.17
N GLY A 499 4.14 7.33 -19.01
CA GLY A 499 5.48 7.38 -18.41
C GLY A 499 6.35 8.49 -18.98
N SER A 500 7.50 8.73 -18.33
CA SER A 500 8.26 9.96 -18.57
C SER A 500 8.98 9.98 -19.92
N SER A 501 9.95 9.12 -20.16
CA SER A 501 10.75 9.15 -21.40
C SER A 501 9.92 8.94 -22.63
N SER A 502 8.95 8.03 -22.60
CA SER A 502 8.03 7.75 -23.70
C SER A 502 7.24 9.00 -24.08
N THR A 503 6.63 9.69 -23.13
CA THR A 503 5.80 10.86 -23.39
C THR A 503 6.65 12.08 -23.77
N VAL A 504 7.74 12.34 -23.06
CA VAL A 504 8.66 13.44 -23.38
C VAL A 504 9.21 13.30 -24.80
N ASN A 505 9.65 12.10 -25.20
CA ASN A 505 10.22 11.86 -26.52
C ASN A 505 9.16 11.89 -27.62
N LEU A 506 7.93 11.42 -27.33
CA LEU A 506 6.81 11.57 -28.27
C LEU A 506 6.47 13.05 -28.50
N VAL A 507 6.40 13.86 -27.43
CA VAL A 507 6.16 15.31 -27.55
C VAL A 507 7.24 15.99 -28.38
N LYS A 508 8.51 15.64 -28.20
CA LYS A 508 9.64 16.18 -29.00
C LYS A 508 9.49 15.91 -30.51
N VAL A 509 8.89 14.80 -30.91
CA VAL A 509 8.76 14.43 -32.33
C VAL A 509 7.45 14.88 -32.97
N LEU A 510 6.52 15.48 -32.22
CA LEU A 510 5.25 15.97 -32.78
C LEU A 510 5.41 16.91 -33.98
N PRO A 511 6.34 17.91 -33.97
CA PRO A 511 6.53 18.77 -35.14
C PRO A 511 7.04 18.00 -36.37
N LYS A 512 7.91 16.99 -36.15
CA LYS A 512 8.41 16.13 -37.25
C LYS A 512 7.31 15.25 -37.82
N LEU A 513 6.44 14.69 -36.98
CA LEU A 513 5.27 13.93 -37.40
C LEU A 513 4.29 14.79 -38.21
N GLU A 514 4.07 16.03 -37.79
CA GLU A 514 3.22 16.97 -38.51
C GLU A 514 3.78 17.32 -39.89
N ALA A 515 5.09 17.58 -40.00
CA ALA A 515 5.78 17.81 -41.26
C ALA A 515 5.73 16.61 -42.18
N ALA A 516 5.68 15.37 -41.65
CA ALA A 516 5.46 14.13 -42.40
C ALA A 516 3.99 13.87 -42.77
N GLY A 517 3.08 14.77 -42.42
CA GLY A 517 1.65 14.61 -42.70
C GLY A 517 0.90 13.62 -41.78
N VAL A 518 1.51 13.20 -40.72
CA VAL A 518 0.92 12.27 -39.74
C VAL A 518 -0.08 13.00 -38.86
N ASN A 519 -1.38 12.64 -38.99
CA ASN A 519 -2.49 13.22 -38.25
C ASN A 519 -3.06 12.24 -37.22
N VAL A 520 -2.36 12.09 -36.10
CA VAL A 520 -2.78 11.25 -34.98
C VAL A 520 -3.24 12.10 -33.79
N LYS A 521 -4.21 11.61 -33.04
CA LYS A 521 -4.58 12.19 -31.74
C LYS A 521 -3.68 11.60 -30.66
N VAL A 522 -2.98 12.46 -29.92
CA VAL A 522 -2.04 12.06 -28.86
C VAL A 522 -2.64 12.36 -27.50
N ILE A 523 -2.68 11.35 -26.63
CA ILE A 523 -3.34 11.39 -25.33
C ILE A 523 -2.31 11.01 -24.26
N ALA A 524 -2.12 11.87 -23.26
CA ALA A 524 -1.36 11.52 -22.06
C ALA A 524 -2.22 10.68 -21.11
N SER A 525 -1.65 9.60 -20.60
CA SER A 525 -2.30 8.72 -19.62
C SER A 525 -1.60 8.82 -18.28
N ILE A 526 -2.24 9.51 -17.34
CA ILE A 526 -1.78 9.65 -15.96
C ILE A 526 -2.45 8.60 -15.07
N SER A 527 -3.75 8.40 -15.24
CA SER A 527 -4.53 7.45 -14.44
C SER A 527 -5.81 7.03 -15.16
N GLU A 528 -5.92 5.74 -15.44
CA GLU A 528 -7.19 5.18 -15.92
C GLU A 528 -8.26 5.21 -14.82
N ASP A 529 -7.86 5.07 -13.55
CA ASP A 529 -8.78 5.08 -12.42
C ASP A 529 -9.46 6.45 -12.23
N LEU A 530 -8.74 7.55 -12.48
CA LEU A 530 -9.30 8.90 -12.50
C LEU A 530 -10.16 9.14 -13.75
N PHE A 531 -9.71 8.67 -14.91
CA PHE A 531 -10.41 8.82 -16.16
C PHE A 531 -11.77 8.10 -16.17
N ASP A 532 -11.83 6.90 -15.62
CA ASP A 532 -13.08 6.14 -15.52
C ASP A 532 -14.14 6.84 -14.66
N ARG A 533 -13.74 7.72 -13.75
CA ARG A 533 -14.65 8.52 -12.92
C ARG A 533 -15.12 9.82 -13.61
N GLN A 534 -14.58 10.14 -14.79
CA GLN A 534 -15.02 11.33 -15.53
C GLN A 534 -16.39 11.13 -16.16
N PRO A 535 -17.13 12.22 -16.43
CA PRO A 535 -18.38 12.17 -17.18
C PRO A 535 -18.18 11.49 -18.55
N GLN A 536 -19.17 10.72 -18.99
CA GLN A 536 -19.11 9.99 -20.27
C GLN A 536 -18.74 10.90 -21.45
N ALA A 537 -19.31 12.09 -21.52
CA ALA A 537 -19.03 13.06 -22.58
C ALA A 537 -17.54 13.45 -22.65
N TYR A 538 -16.88 13.61 -21.50
CA TYR A 538 -15.44 13.86 -21.45
C TYR A 538 -14.67 12.63 -21.93
N ARG A 539 -15.01 11.45 -21.42
CA ARG A 539 -14.34 10.21 -21.83
C ARG A 539 -14.44 9.97 -23.33
N ASP A 540 -15.60 10.19 -23.90
CA ASP A 540 -15.83 10.04 -25.35
C ASP A 540 -15.09 11.11 -26.15
N SER A 541 -14.92 12.32 -25.62
CA SER A 541 -14.15 13.38 -26.30
C SER A 541 -12.65 13.09 -26.34
N VAL A 542 -12.11 12.41 -25.30
CA VAL A 542 -10.68 12.05 -25.21
C VAL A 542 -10.39 10.74 -25.93
N LEU A 543 -11.09 9.66 -25.55
CA LEU A 543 -10.88 8.31 -26.04
C LEU A 543 -12.23 7.61 -26.27
N PRO A 544 -12.89 7.84 -27.40
CA PRO A 544 -14.19 7.23 -27.69
C PRO A 544 -14.07 5.70 -27.84
N PRO A 545 -15.17 4.95 -27.66
CA PRO A 545 -15.15 3.48 -27.66
C PRO A 545 -14.55 2.86 -28.93
N GLU A 546 -14.74 3.47 -30.06
CA GLU A 546 -14.20 3.03 -31.35
C GLU A 546 -12.69 3.22 -31.48
N ALA A 547 -12.07 4.10 -30.67
CA ALA A 547 -10.64 4.34 -30.71
C ALA A 547 -9.82 3.06 -30.44
N ARG A 548 -10.37 2.09 -29.69
CA ARG A 548 -9.71 0.80 -29.43
C ARG A 548 -9.34 0.01 -30.68
N TYR A 549 -10.02 0.26 -31.79
CA TYR A 549 -9.77 -0.40 -33.07
C TYR A 549 -8.69 0.31 -33.90
N ASP A 550 -8.28 1.49 -33.50
CA ASP A 550 -7.33 2.33 -34.22
C ASP A 550 -6.38 3.07 -33.29
N LEU A 551 -5.78 2.32 -32.35
CA LEU A 551 -5.00 2.81 -31.22
C LEU A 551 -3.63 2.14 -31.18
N MET A 552 -2.58 2.89 -30.87
CA MET A 552 -1.29 2.38 -30.40
C MET A 552 -0.91 2.99 -29.04
N VAL A 553 -0.01 2.32 -28.33
CA VAL A 553 0.52 2.76 -27.05
C VAL A 553 2.02 3.01 -27.16
N VAL A 554 2.49 4.10 -26.55
CA VAL A 554 3.91 4.40 -26.34
C VAL A 554 4.13 4.54 -24.83
N SER A 555 4.81 3.55 -24.24
CA SER A 555 4.89 3.46 -22.76
C SER A 555 6.24 3.01 -22.27
N THR A 556 6.70 3.61 -21.16
CA THR A 556 7.83 3.10 -20.38
C THR A 556 7.51 1.80 -19.64
N GLY A 557 6.24 1.47 -19.46
CA GLY A 557 5.76 0.26 -18.83
C GLY A 557 5.73 -0.97 -19.75
N THR A 558 5.17 -2.05 -19.22
CA THR A 558 4.98 -3.30 -19.97
C THR A 558 3.63 -3.32 -20.71
N ARG A 559 3.64 -3.85 -21.94
CA ARG A 559 2.40 -4.05 -22.71
C ARG A 559 1.42 -5.01 -22.05
N ARG A 560 1.90 -5.97 -21.27
CA ARG A 560 1.07 -7.02 -20.64
C ARG A 560 0.03 -6.49 -19.67
N MET A 561 0.23 -5.30 -19.14
CA MET A 561 -0.62 -4.72 -18.13
C MET A 561 -1.55 -3.62 -18.63
N TRP A 562 -1.54 -3.35 -19.94
CA TRP A 562 -2.56 -2.50 -20.53
C TRP A 562 -3.91 -3.22 -20.48
N PRO A 563 -4.97 -2.55 -20.04
CA PRO A 563 -6.29 -3.16 -20.03
C PRO A 563 -6.66 -3.64 -21.43
N LEU A 564 -7.08 -4.89 -21.55
CA LEU A 564 -7.50 -5.50 -22.84
C LEU A 564 -8.59 -4.69 -23.55
N ARG A 565 -9.34 -3.89 -22.82
CA ARG A 565 -10.33 -2.97 -23.37
C ARG A 565 -9.73 -1.86 -24.24
N ASN A 566 -8.45 -1.54 -24.04
CA ASN A 566 -7.76 -0.46 -24.73
C ASN A 566 -6.81 -0.97 -25.82
N LEU A 567 -6.53 -2.28 -25.86
CA LEU A 567 -5.67 -2.90 -26.86
C LEU A 567 -6.46 -3.92 -27.70
N GLY A 568 -6.57 -3.67 -28.99
CA GLY A 568 -7.01 -4.67 -29.94
C GLY A 568 -5.84 -5.54 -30.42
N PRO A 569 -6.08 -6.72 -31.01
CA PRO A 569 -5.02 -7.61 -31.49
C PRO A 569 -4.03 -6.95 -32.45
N LEU A 570 -4.50 -6.05 -33.30
CA LEU A 570 -3.66 -5.32 -34.25
C LEU A 570 -3.01 -4.06 -33.62
N THR A 571 -3.51 -3.59 -32.50
CA THR A 571 -2.94 -2.46 -31.77
C THR A 571 -1.62 -2.85 -31.11
N ASP A 572 -1.52 -4.07 -30.61
CA ASP A 572 -0.33 -4.58 -29.97
C ASP A 572 0.88 -4.62 -30.92
N GLU A 573 0.67 -4.92 -32.21
CA GLU A 573 1.74 -4.95 -33.23
C GLU A 573 2.47 -3.61 -33.37
N TYR A 574 1.75 -2.50 -33.18
CA TYR A 574 2.29 -1.14 -33.36
C TYR A 574 2.76 -0.49 -32.07
N SER A 575 2.40 -1.06 -30.93
CA SER A 575 2.72 -0.45 -29.63
C SER A 575 4.21 -0.52 -29.33
N LEU A 576 4.76 0.61 -28.84
CA LEU A 576 6.14 0.76 -28.41
C LEU A 576 6.18 0.72 -26.89
N THR A 577 6.73 -0.35 -26.35
CA THR A 577 6.84 -0.56 -24.89
C THR A 577 8.23 -1.06 -24.56
N SER A 578 8.68 -0.81 -23.34
CA SER A 578 10.04 -1.20 -22.89
C SER A 578 10.29 -2.71 -22.91
N ASP A 579 9.25 -3.52 -23.02
CA ASP A 579 9.30 -5.00 -23.07
C ASP A 579 9.01 -5.60 -24.45
N PHE A 580 9.21 -4.83 -25.53
CA PHE A 580 8.87 -5.23 -26.90
C PHE A 580 9.48 -6.57 -27.33
N ASP A 581 10.66 -6.90 -26.85
CA ASP A 581 11.43 -8.13 -27.14
C ASP A 581 11.39 -9.17 -25.99
N ASN A 582 10.57 -8.93 -24.96
CA ASN A 582 10.47 -9.76 -23.76
C ASN A 582 11.79 -9.93 -22.99
N SER A 583 12.69 -8.93 -23.03
CA SER A 583 13.99 -8.96 -22.39
C SER A 583 14.15 -7.87 -21.32
N TRP A 584 14.99 -8.13 -20.34
CA TRP A 584 15.45 -7.12 -19.40
C TRP A 584 16.41 -6.17 -20.10
N ARG A 585 16.31 -4.87 -19.80
CA ARG A 585 17.27 -3.89 -20.32
C ARG A 585 18.64 -4.06 -19.64
N SER A 586 19.71 -3.72 -20.37
CA SER A 586 21.05 -3.64 -19.81
C SER A 586 21.20 -2.44 -18.87
N GLY A 587 22.23 -2.45 -18.04
CA GLY A 587 22.65 -1.24 -17.33
C GLY A 587 23.49 -0.35 -18.24
N GLY A 588 23.47 0.97 -18.04
CA GLY A 588 24.26 1.90 -18.86
C GLY A 588 23.80 3.35 -18.68
N LEU A 589 24.26 4.23 -19.55
CA LEU A 589 23.79 5.59 -19.57
C LEU A 589 22.30 5.65 -19.92
N GLU A 590 21.57 6.56 -19.31
CA GLU A 590 20.13 6.70 -19.50
C GLU A 590 19.71 6.72 -20.98
N ALA A 591 20.39 7.55 -21.80
CA ALA A 591 20.08 7.63 -23.23
C ALA A 591 20.31 6.31 -23.98
N GLU A 592 21.30 5.52 -23.58
CA GLU A 592 21.57 4.19 -24.16
C GLU A 592 20.47 3.20 -23.80
N VAL A 593 20.05 3.20 -22.52
CA VAL A 593 18.98 2.32 -22.05
C VAL A 593 17.63 2.69 -22.69
N ILE A 594 17.33 3.96 -22.86
CA ILE A 594 16.14 4.44 -23.57
C ILE A 594 16.15 4.01 -25.03
N LYS A 595 17.30 4.07 -25.69
CA LYS A 595 17.46 3.59 -27.08
C LYS A 595 17.33 2.07 -27.16
N GLU A 596 17.92 1.33 -26.23
CA GLU A 596 17.74 -0.12 -26.12
C GLU A 596 16.27 -0.50 -25.91
N ALA A 597 15.52 0.31 -25.17
CA ALA A 597 14.09 0.13 -24.93
C ALA A 597 13.20 0.55 -26.09
N HIS A 598 13.76 1.03 -27.21
CA HIS A 598 13.04 1.55 -28.37
C HIS A 598 12.10 2.73 -28.04
N LEU A 599 12.49 3.57 -27.09
CA LEU A 599 11.74 4.75 -26.64
C LEU A 599 12.48 6.06 -26.90
N ASP A 600 13.55 6.02 -27.68
CA ASP A 600 14.22 7.22 -28.18
C ASP A 600 13.37 7.96 -29.24
N PRO A 601 13.63 9.27 -29.50
CA PRO A 601 12.82 10.05 -30.41
C PRO A 601 12.72 9.49 -31.83
N ASP A 602 13.81 8.93 -32.36
CA ASP A 602 13.84 8.42 -33.75
C ASP A 602 13.02 7.14 -33.87
N THR A 603 13.12 6.23 -32.93
CA THR A 603 12.31 4.99 -32.88
C THR A 603 10.83 5.32 -32.70
N ILE A 604 10.48 6.27 -31.82
CA ILE A 604 9.09 6.70 -31.62
C ILE A 604 8.54 7.34 -32.91
N PHE A 605 9.31 8.21 -33.54
CA PHE A 605 8.91 8.82 -34.81
C PHE A 605 8.58 7.75 -35.86
N ALA A 606 9.53 6.83 -36.11
CA ALA A 606 9.36 5.77 -37.13
C ALA A 606 8.17 4.84 -36.79
N GLY A 607 7.97 4.51 -35.52
CA GLY A 607 6.85 3.68 -35.09
C GLY A 607 5.49 4.32 -35.26
N VAL A 608 5.35 5.60 -34.93
CA VAL A 608 4.09 6.36 -35.11
C VAL A 608 3.84 6.63 -36.59
N GLU A 609 4.87 6.94 -37.39
CA GLU A 609 4.77 7.11 -38.81
C GLU A 609 4.33 5.80 -39.50
N ARG A 610 4.91 4.67 -39.14
CA ARG A 610 4.48 3.34 -39.61
C ARG A 610 3.02 3.07 -39.27
N PHE A 611 2.62 3.31 -38.00
CA PHE A 611 1.24 3.16 -37.58
C PHE A 611 0.26 3.98 -38.42
N ALA A 612 0.62 5.23 -38.72
CA ALA A 612 -0.18 6.11 -39.55
C ALA A 612 -0.28 5.62 -41.01
N ASN A 613 0.86 5.30 -41.62
CA ASN A 613 0.95 4.92 -43.03
C ASN A 613 0.27 3.57 -43.33
N GLU A 614 0.29 2.64 -42.37
CA GLU A 614 -0.33 1.32 -42.52
C GLU A 614 -1.80 1.27 -42.04
N ARG A 615 -2.43 2.41 -41.79
CA ARG A 615 -3.78 2.47 -41.23
C ARG A 615 -4.83 1.76 -42.11
N GLU A 616 -4.78 1.97 -43.45
CA GLU A 616 -5.74 1.32 -44.34
C GLU A 616 -5.61 -0.21 -44.29
N ARG A 617 -4.37 -0.73 -44.29
CA ARG A 617 -4.12 -2.17 -44.12
C ARG A 617 -4.69 -2.65 -42.77
N ARG A 618 -4.38 -1.97 -41.69
CA ARG A 618 -4.82 -2.32 -40.34
C ARG A 618 -6.33 -2.36 -40.19
N ILE A 619 -7.05 -1.35 -40.71
CA ILE A 619 -8.51 -1.29 -40.68
C ILE A 619 -9.13 -2.35 -41.63
N GLY A 620 -8.49 -2.60 -42.77
CA GLY A 620 -8.92 -3.65 -43.71
C GLY A 620 -8.80 -5.05 -43.10
N ASP A 621 -7.71 -5.34 -42.39
CA ASP A 621 -7.51 -6.63 -41.70
C ASP A 621 -8.49 -6.82 -40.55
N GLN A 622 -8.79 -5.76 -39.79
CA GLN A 622 -9.83 -5.82 -38.74
C GLN A 622 -11.21 -6.14 -39.33
N ARG A 623 -11.58 -5.51 -40.46
CA ARG A 623 -12.84 -5.82 -41.12
C ARG A 623 -12.94 -7.27 -41.57
N LYS A 624 -11.84 -7.85 -42.07
CA LYS A 624 -11.78 -9.27 -42.42
C LYS A 624 -11.92 -10.20 -41.23
N MET A 625 -11.43 -9.79 -40.05
CA MET A 625 -11.53 -10.57 -38.79
C MET A 625 -12.94 -10.56 -38.21
N ILE A 626 -13.69 -9.50 -38.43
CA ILE A 626 -15.05 -9.33 -37.86
C ILE A 626 -16.13 -9.89 -38.82
N GLY A 627 -15.84 -10.10 -40.09
CA GLY A 627 -16.74 -10.61 -41.13
C GLY A 627 -17.26 -9.48 -41.99
#